data_91861359662be42f81feb16c17392140
#
_entry.id   91861359662be42f81feb16c17392140
#
_cell.length_a   1.000
_cell.length_b   1.000
_cell.length_c   1.000
_cell.angle_alpha   90.00
_cell.angle_beta   90.00
_cell.angle_gamma   90.00
#
_symmetry.space_group_name_H-M   'P 1'
#
loop_
_entity.id
_entity.type
_entity.pdbx_description
1 polymer ?
#
loop_
_entity_poly.entity_id
_entity_poly.type
_entity_poly.pdbx_seq_one_letter_code
_entity_poly.pdbx_strand_id
1 'polypeptide(L)'
;XIVVCTPGRMIDMLAANNGKVTNLRRCTYLVLDEADRMFDMGFEPQVMKIVNNIRPDRQTVLFSATFPRQMEALARKILVTPIEIEVGGKSIVCSDIEQHAMIVEEHQKFLKLLELLGIYSEAGNCIVFVDKQEKVGLLEPGYWLV
;
A
#
# COMPACT_ATOMS: atom_id res chain seq x y z
N UNK A 1 9.02 -8.85 -21.17
CA UNK A 1 8.85 -8.84 -20.80
C UNK A 1 8.48 -8.01 -20.07
N ILE A 2 7.52 -8.32 -19.74
CA ILE A 2 6.98 -7.53 -18.66
C ILE A 2 7.17 -8.31 -17.36
N VAL A 3 7.71 -7.66 -16.32
CA VAL A 3 7.95 -8.30 -15.03
C VAL A 3 7.14 -7.56 -13.97
N VAL A 4 6.32 -8.29 -13.20
CA VAL A 4 5.57 -7.77 -12.06
C VAL A 4 6.11 -8.47 -10.81
N CYS A 5 6.49 -7.69 -9.80
CA CYS A 5 7.13 -8.25 -8.60
C CYS A 5 7.11 -7.24 -7.44
N THR A 6 7.33 -7.74 -6.25
CA THR A 6 7.61 -6.87 -5.10
C THR A 6 9.08 -6.44 -5.12
N PRO A 7 9.44 -5.31 -4.47
CA PRO A 7 10.85 -4.86 -4.46
C PRO A 7 11.81 -5.90 -3.92
N GLY A 8 11.47 -6.58 -2.82
CA GLY A 8 12.33 -7.61 -2.24
C GLY A 8 12.59 -8.75 -3.22
N ARG A 9 11.53 -9.26 -3.87
CA ARG A 9 11.68 -10.36 -4.82
C ARG A 9 12.54 -9.95 -6.04
N MET A 10 12.42 -8.70 -6.50
CA MET A 10 13.29 -8.24 -7.58
C MET A 10 14.75 -8.23 -7.14
N ILE A 11 15.04 -7.77 -5.91
CA ILE A 11 16.42 -7.79 -5.38
C ILE A 11 16.94 -9.23 -5.33
N ASP A 12 16.13 -10.19 -4.84
CA ASP A 12 16.51 -11.60 -4.81
C ASP A 12 16.90 -12.11 -6.20
N MET A 13 16.10 -11.78 -7.21
CA MET A 13 16.36 -12.23 -8.58
C MET A 13 17.61 -11.57 -9.18
N LEU A 14 17.84 -10.29 -8.85
CA LEU A 14 19.04 -9.58 -9.31
C LEU A 14 20.32 -10.14 -8.65
N ALA A 15 20.23 -10.60 -7.40
CA ALA A 15 21.36 -11.14 -6.67
C ALA A 15 21.60 -12.64 -6.96
N ALA A 16 20.57 -13.35 -7.43
CA ALA A 16 20.61 -14.80 -7.60
C ALA A 16 21.72 -15.24 -8.57
N ASN A 17 22.41 -16.32 -8.22
CA ASN A 17 23.51 -16.91 -8.99
C ASN A 17 24.56 -15.84 -9.37
N ASN A 18 24.95 -15.02 -8.39
CA ASN A 18 25.95 -13.95 -8.54
C ASN A 18 25.58 -12.98 -9.68
N GLY A 19 24.28 -12.63 -9.78
CA GLY A 19 23.79 -11.66 -10.76
C GLY A 19 23.63 -12.21 -12.18
N LYS A 20 23.64 -13.52 -12.35
CA LYS A 20 23.56 -14.15 -13.67
C LYS A 20 22.14 -14.53 -14.10
N VAL A 21 21.15 -14.40 -13.21
CA VAL A 21 19.78 -14.80 -13.50
C VAL A 21 19.07 -13.75 -14.37
N THR A 22 19.18 -12.48 -14.00
CA THR A 22 18.53 -11.40 -14.73
C THR A 22 19.28 -10.09 -14.50
N ASN A 23 18.97 -9.10 -15.33
CA ASN A 23 19.46 -7.74 -15.15
C ASN A 23 18.44 -6.75 -15.72
N LEU A 24 18.57 -5.49 -15.34
CA LEU A 24 17.64 -4.43 -15.71
C LEU A 24 18.19 -3.49 -16.79
N ARG A 25 19.30 -3.86 -17.45
CA ARG A 25 19.97 -3.00 -18.45
C ARG A 25 19.08 -2.65 -19.65
N ARG A 26 18.13 -3.51 -19.98
CA ARG A 26 17.21 -3.30 -21.11
C ARG A 26 15.85 -2.75 -20.68
N CYS A 27 15.67 -2.48 -19.38
CA CYS A 27 14.41 -1.97 -18.84
C CYS A 27 14.29 -0.48 -19.22
N THR A 28 13.31 -0.15 -20.03
CA THR A 28 13.06 1.22 -20.51
C THR A 28 11.81 1.84 -19.90
N TYR A 29 11.05 1.06 -19.14
CA TYR A 29 9.80 1.52 -18.53
C TYR A 29 9.69 0.92 -17.12
N LEU A 30 9.58 1.78 -16.13
CA LEU A 30 9.47 1.38 -14.71
C LEU A 30 8.17 1.94 -14.16
N VAL A 31 7.40 1.08 -13.51
CA VAL A 31 6.18 1.48 -12.81
C VAL A 31 6.35 1.15 -11.32
N LEU A 32 6.11 2.13 -10.48
CA LEU A 32 5.99 1.96 -9.04
C LEU A 32 4.51 2.13 -8.69
N ASP A 33 3.86 1.04 -8.32
CA ASP A 33 2.43 1.06 -7.99
C ASP A 33 2.27 0.93 -6.46
N GLU A 34 1.26 1.60 -5.92
CA GLU A 34 1.06 1.71 -4.47
C GLU A 34 2.33 2.19 -3.75
N ALA A 35 2.91 3.29 -4.27
CA ALA A 35 4.21 3.74 -3.79
C ALA A 35 4.18 4.19 -2.33
N ASP A 36 3.05 4.75 -1.86
CA ASP A 36 2.85 5.06 -0.44
C ASP A 36 2.98 3.81 0.43
N ARG A 37 2.39 2.70 -0.01
CA ARG A 37 2.48 1.44 0.72
C ARG A 37 3.90 0.90 0.77
N MET A 38 4.62 0.98 -0.36
CA MET A 38 6.04 0.60 -0.36
C MET A 38 6.86 1.45 0.61
N PHE A 39 6.55 2.73 0.70
CA PHE A 39 7.22 3.64 1.63
C PHE A 39 6.90 3.27 3.08
N ASP A 40 5.61 3.07 3.40
CA ASP A 40 5.18 2.72 4.76
C ASP A 40 5.81 1.41 5.25
N MET A 41 6.03 0.48 4.34
CA MET A 41 6.68 -0.81 4.64
C MET A 41 8.21 -0.72 4.67
N GLY A 42 8.78 0.47 4.45
CA GLY A 42 10.23 0.67 4.51
C GLY A 42 11.00 0.14 3.31
N PHE A 43 10.34 -0.02 2.17
CA PHE A 43 10.98 -0.55 0.95
C PHE A 43 11.76 0.50 0.15
N GLU A 44 11.86 1.74 0.62
CA GLU A 44 12.61 2.79 -0.09
C GLU A 44 14.03 2.35 -0.48
N PRO A 45 14.84 1.75 0.43
CA PRO A 45 16.19 1.34 0.04
C PRO A 45 16.21 0.29 -1.08
N GLN A 46 15.28 -0.67 -1.06
CA GLN A 46 15.18 -1.70 -2.11
C GLN A 46 14.76 -1.07 -3.44
N VAL A 47 13.77 -0.18 -3.41
CA VAL A 47 13.33 0.55 -4.60
C VAL A 47 14.49 1.33 -5.21
N MET A 48 15.27 2.06 -4.37
CA MET A 48 16.42 2.82 -4.86
C MET A 48 17.49 1.92 -5.46
N LYS A 49 17.74 0.75 -4.87
CA LYS A 49 18.69 -0.23 -5.45
C LYS A 49 18.23 -0.69 -6.83
N ILE A 50 16.93 -0.97 -7.00
CA ILE A 50 16.36 -1.38 -8.29
C ILE A 50 16.50 -0.24 -9.31
N VAL A 51 16.05 0.96 -8.94
CA VAL A 51 16.08 2.17 -9.79
C VAL A 51 17.50 2.43 -10.30
N ASN A 52 18.49 2.34 -9.42
CA ASN A 52 19.90 2.61 -9.75
C ASN A 52 20.51 1.54 -10.66
N ASN A 53 19.86 0.38 -10.80
CA ASN A 53 20.30 -0.69 -11.71
C ASN A 53 19.58 -0.66 -13.06
N ILE A 54 18.62 0.26 -13.23
CA ILE A 54 17.92 0.46 -14.50
C ILE A 54 18.64 1.58 -15.26
N ARG A 55 18.61 1.53 -16.58
CA ARG A 55 19.22 2.56 -17.43
C ARG A 55 18.63 3.95 -17.13
N PRO A 56 19.43 5.02 -17.27
CA PRO A 56 18.94 6.38 -16.90
C PRO A 56 17.91 6.94 -17.88
N ASP A 57 17.92 6.49 -19.13
CA ASP A 57 17.01 6.97 -20.19
C ASP A 57 15.70 6.16 -20.24
N ARG A 58 15.21 5.77 -19.06
CA ARG A 58 13.92 5.08 -18.92
C ARG A 58 12.78 6.09 -18.74
N GLN A 59 11.57 5.65 -19.03
CA GLN A 59 10.36 6.33 -18.54
C GLN A 59 10.00 5.73 -17.18
N THR A 60 9.72 6.58 -16.20
CA THR A 60 9.32 6.15 -14.87
C THR A 60 7.94 6.71 -14.55
N VAL A 61 7.04 5.85 -14.06
CA VAL A 61 5.69 6.22 -13.64
C VAL A 61 5.49 5.78 -12.20
N LEU A 62 4.85 6.62 -11.40
CA LEU A 62 4.59 6.35 -9.99
C LEU A 62 3.10 6.56 -9.73
N PHE A 63 2.45 5.53 -9.19
CA PHE A 63 1.06 5.59 -8.77
C PHE A 63 0.99 5.50 -7.25
N SER A 64 0.13 6.32 -6.64
CA SER A 64 -0.03 6.34 -5.19
C SER A 64 -1.40 6.89 -4.83
N ALA A 65 -2.03 6.32 -3.80
CA ALA A 65 -3.30 6.83 -3.28
C ALA A 65 -3.09 8.07 -2.41
N THR A 66 -1.95 8.16 -1.73
CA THR A 66 -1.61 9.30 -0.88
C THR A 66 -0.22 9.83 -1.27
N PHE A 67 0.04 11.11 -0.98
CA PHE A 67 1.29 11.73 -1.38
C PHE A 67 1.85 12.60 -0.25
N PRO A 68 2.28 11.97 0.87
CA PRO A 68 2.90 12.73 1.96
C PRO A 68 4.27 13.28 1.56
N ARG A 69 4.78 14.23 2.34
CA ARG A 69 6.06 14.92 2.03
C ARG A 69 7.24 13.97 1.82
N GLN A 70 7.28 12.86 2.55
CA GLN A 70 8.35 11.88 2.38
C GLN A 70 8.28 11.20 1.01
N MET A 71 7.05 10.93 0.54
CA MET A 71 6.83 10.39 -0.81
C MET A 71 7.27 11.37 -1.89
N GLU A 72 7.01 12.66 -1.68
CA GLU A 72 7.47 13.70 -2.59
C GLU A 72 8.99 13.68 -2.73
N ALA A 73 9.70 13.52 -1.61
CA ALA A 73 11.17 13.45 -1.62
C ALA A 73 11.68 12.23 -2.42
N LEU A 74 11.02 11.08 -2.27
CA LEU A 74 11.35 9.89 -3.06
C LEU A 74 11.05 10.09 -4.55
N ALA A 75 9.89 10.65 -4.87
CA ALA A 75 9.49 10.91 -6.25
C ALA A 75 10.50 11.83 -6.94
N ARG A 76 10.96 12.89 -6.27
CA ARG A 76 11.98 13.81 -6.81
C ARG A 76 13.32 13.11 -7.11
N LYS A 77 13.65 12.04 -6.39
CA LYS A 77 14.88 11.26 -6.65
C LYS A 77 14.73 10.33 -7.86
N ILE A 78 13.53 9.89 -8.15
CA ILE A 78 13.28 8.81 -9.12
C ILE A 78 12.74 9.33 -10.45
N LEU A 79 11.90 10.36 -10.41
CA LEU A 79 11.23 10.93 -11.57
C LEU A 79 12.04 12.11 -12.15
N VAL A 80 12.02 12.23 -13.46
CA VAL A 80 12.68 13.32 -14.18
C VAL A 80 11.61 14.16 -14.86
N THR A 81 11.47 15.41 -14.46
CA THR A 81 10.47 16.36 -14.98
C THR A 81 9.08 15.72 -15.12
N PRO A 82 8.53 15.17 -14.02
CA PRO A 82 7.27 14.44 -14.12
C PRO A 82 6.08 15.36 -14.39
N ILE A 83 5.07 14.77 -15.06
CA ILE A 83 3.74 15.36 -15.11
C ILE A 83 2.97 14.77 -13.93
N GLU A 84 2.35 15.63 -13.13
CA GLU A 84 1.52 15.20 -12.01
C GLU A 84 0.06 15.21 -12.45
N ILE A 85 -0.60 14.07 -12.29
CA ILE A 85 -2.03 13.92 -12.60
C ILE A 85 -2.73 13.53 -11.31
N GLU A 86 -3.61 14.40 -10.81
CA GLU A 86 -4.41 14.15 -9.63
C GLU A 86 -5.84 13.80 -10.07
N VAL A 87 -6.30 12.63 -9.64
CA VAL A 87 -7.65 12.14 -9.96
C VAL A 87 -8.48 12.13 -8.67
N GLY A 88 -9.57 12.88 -8.67
CA GLY A 88 -10.43 13.04 -7.49
C GLY A 88 -9.91 14.11 -6.55
N GLY A 89 -10.58 14.25 -5.41
CA GLY A 89 -10.18 15.20 -4.37
C GLY A 89 -9.36 14.51 -3.27
N LYS A 90 -8.54 15.28 -2.58
CA LYS A 90 -7.73 14.77 -1.47
C LYS A 90 -8.65 14.39 -0.31
N SER A 91 -8.59 13.11 0.09
CA SER A 91 -9.26 12.60 1.28
C SER A 91 -10.78 12.90 1.32
N ILE A 92 -11.42 12.92 0.17
CA ILE A 92 -12.87 13.11 0.12
C ILE A 92 -13.54 11.73 0.12
N VAL A 93 -14.27 11.45 1.18
CA VAL A 93 -15.08 10.22 1.26
C VAL A 93 -16.25 10.38 0.29
N CYS A 94 -16.56 9.32 -0.43
CA CYS A 94 -17.72 9.31 -1.34
C CYS A 94 -18.99 9.70 -0.57
N SER A 95 -19.82 10.57 -1.16
CA SER A 95 -21.05 11.03 -0.54
C SER A 95 -22.03 9.89 -0.23
N ASP A 96 -21.90 8.77 -0.93
CA ASP A 96 -22.79 7.64 -0.74
C ASP A 96 -22.40 6.77 0.47
N ILE A 97 -21.28 7.09 1.12
CA ILE A 97 -20.82 6.36 2.32
C ILE A 97 -21.38 7.05 3.55
N GLU A 98 -22.25 6.35 4.28
CA GLU A 98 -22.76 6.83 5.56
C GLU A 98 -21.70 6.59 6.64
N GLN A 99 -21.34 7.63 7.37
CA GLN A 99 -20.30 7.57 8.38
C GLN A 99 -20.85 7.88 9.76
N HIS A 100 -20.49 7.06 10.75
CA HIS A 100 -20.83 7.27 12.15
C HIS A 100 -19.57 7.26 12.99
N ALA A 101 -19.50 8.12 13.99
CA ALA A 101 -18.39 8.16 14.93
C ALA A 101 -18.95 8.07 16.36
N MET A 102 -18.30 7.27 17.18
CA MET A 102 -18.70 7.11 18.58
C MET A 102 -17.47 7.19 19.48
N ILE A 103 -17.62 7.91 20.59
CA ILE A 103 -16.60 7.93 21.62
C ILE A 103 -16.97 6.85 22.63
N VAL A 104 -16.09 5.85 22.79
CA VAL A 104 -16.36 4.66 23.61
C VAL A 104 -15.11 4.37 24.44
N GLU A 105 -15.32 4.04 25.71
CA GLU A 105 -14.23 3.59 26.59
C GLU A 105 -13.63 2.28 26.09
N GLU A 106 -12.33 2.08 26.28
CA GLU A 106 -11.62 0.92 25.74
C GLU A 106 -12.27 -0.40 26.11
N HIS A 107 -12.69 -0.53 27.36
CA HIS A 107 -13.31 -1.78 27.83
C HIS A 107 -14.71 -2.04 27.28
N GLN A 108 -15.35 -1.02 26.70
CA GLN A 108 -16.69 -1.12 26.12
C GLN A 108 -16.67 -1.35 24.61
N LYS A 109 -15.54 -1.19 23.95
CA LYS A 109 -15.43 -1.29 22.49
C LYS A 109 -15.91 -2.64 21.97
N PHE A 110 -15.55 -3.71 22.64
CA PHE A 110 -15.91 -5.06 22.20
C PHE A 110 -17.45 -5.26 22.25
N LEU A 111 -18.07 -4.86 23.35
CA LEU A 111 -19.53 -4.97 23.48
C LEU A 111 -20.25 -4.11 22.44
N LYS A 112 -19.73 -2.92 22.18
CA LYS A 112 -20.32 -2.03 21.17
C LYS A 112 -20.15 -2.60 19.76
N LEU A 113 -19.00 -3.24 19.49
CA LEU A 113 -18.79 -3.94 18.22
C LEU A 113 -19.81 -5.07 18.04
N LEU A 114 -20.04 -5.90 19.07
CA LEU A 114 -21.03 -6.99 19.01
C LEU A 114 -22.44 -6.44 18.72
N GLU A 115 -22.80 -5.33 19.37
CA GLU A 115 -24.09 -4.67 19.14
C GLU A 115 -24.22 -4.27 17.65
N LEU A 116 -23.18 -3.62 17.09
CA LEU A 116 -23.19 -3.18 15.69
C LEU A 116 -23.23 -4.37 14.72
N LEU A 117 -22.46 -5.42 15.02
CA LEU A 117 -22.49 -6.62 14.19
C LEU A 117 -23.89 -7.27 14.22
N GLY A 118 -24.55 -7.27 15.38
CA GLY A 118 -25.93 -7.76 15.49
C GLY A 118 -26.91 -6.96 14.62
N ILE A 119 -26.71 -5.65 14.56
CA ILE A 119 -27.57 -4.77 13.75
C ILE A 119 -27.34 -4.96 12.24
N TYR A 120 -26.05 -5.01 11.83
CA TYR A 120 -25.71 -4.91 10.41
C TYR A 120 -25.42 -6.24 9.73
N SER A 121 -25.23 -7.35 10.48
CA SER A 121 -24.87 -8.64 9.89
C SER A 121 -25.94 -9.20 8.95
N GLU A 122 -27.20 -8.88 9.20
CA GLU A 122 -28.29 -9.32 8.32
C GLU A 122 -28.36 -8.52 7.01
N ALA A 123 -27.79 -7.31 7.01
CA ALA A 123 -27.80 -6.43 5.85
C ALA A 123 -26.65 -6.73 4.87
N GLY A 124 -25.58 -7.37 5.31
CA GLY A 124 -24.46 -7.68 4.44
C GLY A 124 -23.19 -8.07 5.20
N ASN A 125 -22.10 -8.12 4.48
CA ASN A 125 -20.80 -8.45 5.05
C ASN A 125 -20.22 -7.26 5.81
N CYS A 126 -19.62 -7.54 6.96
CA CYS A 126 -18.96 -6.52 7.79
C CYS A 126 -17.45 -6.73 7.76
N ILE A 127 -16.69 -5.64 7.64
CA ILE A 127 -15.24 -5.65 7.78
C ILE A 127 -14.90 -4.84 9.02
N VAL A 128 -14.10 -5.42 9.91
CA VAL A 128 -13.68 -4.75 11.13
C VAL A 128 -12.15 -4.53 11.07
N PHE A 129 -11.73 -3.28 11.15
CA PHE A 129 -10.31 -2.93 11.20
C PHE A 129 -9.88 -2.72 12.65
N VAL A 130 -8.74 -3.28 13.02
CA VAL A 130 -8.15 -3.13 14.35
C VAL A 130 -6.72 -2.64 14.24
N ASP A 131 -6.26 -1.94 15.28
CA ASP A 131 -4.92 -1.35 15.28
C ASP A 131 -3.79 -2.35 15.49
N LYS A 132 -4.09 -3.55 16.04
CA LYS A 132 -3.07 -4.56 16.33
C LYS A 132 -3.58 -5.96 16.03
N GLN A 133 -2.72 -6.76 15.41
CA GLN A 133 -3.03 -8.16 15.07
C GLN A 133 -3.47 -8.99 16.28
N GLU A 134 -2.88 -8.71 17.43
CA GLU A 134 -3.19 -9.44 18.68
C GLU A 134 -4.66 -9.29 19.08
N LYS A 135 -5.29 -8.17 18.72
CA LYS A 135 -6.70 -7.93 19.04
C LYS A 135 -7.66 -8.76 18.19
N VAL A 136 -7.21 -9.27 17.06
CA VAL A 136 -8.02 -10.12 16.19
C VAL A 136 -8.39 -11.42 16.89
N GLY A 137 -7.46 -11.99 17.65
CA GLY A 137 -7.69 -13.24 18.39
C GLY A 137 -8.71 -13.17 19.49
N LEU A 138 -9.15 -11.96 19.86
CA LEU A 138 -10.20 -11.77 20.86
C LEU A 138 -11.61 -11.87 20.25
N LEU A 139 -11.70 -11.88 18.92
CA LEU A 139 -12.95 -12.08 18.19
C LEU A 139 -13.12 -13.58 17.91
N GLU A 140 -14.18 -14.18 18.38
CA GLU A 140 -14.42 -15.62 18.22
C GLU A 140 -14.51 -16.05 16.77
N PRO A 141 -14.22 -17.35 16.46
CA PRO A 141 -14.36 -17.88 15.09
C PRO A 141 -15.80 -17.71 14.59
N GLY A 142 -15.92 -17.08 13.44
CA GLY A 142 -17.23 -16.78 12.84
C GLY A 142 -17.29 -15.38 12.24
N TYR A 143 -16.39 -14.51 12.67
CA TYR A 143 -16.24 -13.17 12.13
C TYR A 143 -14.88 -13.10 11.44
N TRP A 144 -14.86 -13.05 10.14
CA TRP A 144 -13.62 -13.06 9.37
C TRP A 144 -13.14 -11.64 9.13
N LEU A 145 -11.90 -11.43 9.48
CA LEU A 145 -11.19 -10.16 9.30
C LEU A 145 -10.20 -10.31 8.13
N VAL A 146 -10.14 -9.33 7.29
CA VAL A 146 -9.15 -9.27 6.22
C VAL A 146 -8.21 -8.09 6.49
#